data_32da83cd7478925251bc29098fb416a9
#
_entry.id   32da83cd7478925251bc29098fb416a9
#
_cell.length_a   1.000
_cell.length_b   1.000
_cell.length_c   1.000
_cell.angle_alpha   90.00
_cell.angle_beta   90.00
_cell.angle_gamma   90.00
#
_symmetry.space_group_name_H-M   'P 1'
#
loop_
_entity.id
_entity.type
_entity.pdbx_description
1 polymer ?
#
loop_
_entity_poly.entity_id
_entity_poly.type
_entity_poly.pdbx_seq_one_letter_code
_entity_poly.pdbx_strand_id
1 'polypeptide(L)'
;DEVASRFDVPCDVVVVGGDPDDGQLVTRAATENGCDLIVTPYETADGKLSQFVRRLFASEFDVVVFRGSEGRESWDRIFVPVKYAGGVAHTMLDFADRLTSDRGRTTICHSIDAEHERREAEAMLADLAETFDQAFETRVLDAPIPEVLSENTAQYDLTIVGSSSKRTFVSRAIRPPTFEQLDDSDCDIAIVHHI
;
A
#
# COMPACT_ATOMS: atom_id res chain seq x y z
N ASP A 1 -5.64 2.60 -26.79
CA ASP A 1 -7.02 2.12 -26.93
C ASP A 1 -7.23 0.71 -26.36
N GLU A 2 -6.27 -0.23 -26.50
CA GLU A 2 -6.42 -1.59 -25.98
C GLU A 2 -6.45 -1.64 -24.45
N VAL A 3 -5.67 -0.79 -23.77
CA VAL A 3 -5.66 -0.70 -22.30
C VAL A 3 -7.00 -0.17 -21.79
N ALA A 4 -7.48 0.93 -22.35
CA ALA A 4 -8.75 1.54 -21.94
C ALA A 4 -9.96 0.62 -22.13
N SER A 5 -9.92 -0.28 -23.15
CA SER A 5 -11.03 -1.21 -23.41
C SER A 5 -11.18 -2.33 -22.38
N ARG A 6 -10.20 -2.52 -21.50
CA ARG A 6 -10.24 -3.53 -20.42
C ARG A 6 -10.92 -3.04 -19.14
N PHE A 7 -11.14 -1.73 -19.03
CA PHE A 7 -11.71 -1.12 -17.81
C PHE A 7 -13.11 -0.61 -18.12
N ASP A 8 -14.06 -0.92 -17.24
CA ASP A 8 -15.45 -0.40 -17.30
C ASP A 8 -15.57 0.99 -16.65
N VAL A 9 -14.48 1.75 -16.71
CA VAL A 9 -14.40 3.13 -16.21
C VAL A 9 -13.81 4.04 -17.28
N PRO A 10 -14.17 5.34 -17.30
CA PRO A 10 -13.51 6.30 -18.19
C PRO A 10 -11.99 6.28 -17.97
N CYS A 11 -11.25 6.05 -19.04
CA CYS A 11 -9.79 5.97 -18.99
C CYS A 11 -9.20 6.74 -20.17
N ASP A 12 -8.31 7.68 -19.87
CA ASP A 12 -7.54 8.42 -20.85
C ASP A 12 -6.11 7.88 -20.93
N VAL A 13 -5.62 7.68 -22.15
CA VAL A 13 -4.24 7.24 -22.39
C VAL A 13 -3.42 8.44 -22.85
N VAL A 14 -2.45 8.83 -22.03
CA VAL A 14 -1.51 9.90 -22.33
C VAL A 14 -0.14 9.31 -22.63
N VAL A 15 0.41 9.65 -23.80
CA VAL A 15 1.76 9.23 -24.20
C VAL A 15 2.72 10.39 -23.98
N VAL A 16 3.67 10.20 -23.08
CA VAL A 16 4.70 11.20 -22.76
C VAL A 16 6.04 10.73 -23.28
N GLY A 17 6.72 11.57 -24.06
CA GLY A 17 8.07 11.28 -24.56
C GLY A 17 9.13 11.69 -23.54
N GLY A 18 10.13 10.83 -23.31
CA GLY A 18 11.26 11.12 -22.41
C GLY A 18 11.88 9.85 -21.86
N ASP A 19 12.71 10.00 -20.82
CA ASP A 19 13.29 8.88 -20.10
C ASP A 19 12.22 8.24 -19.20
N PRO A 20 11.90 6.95 -19.36
CA PRO A 20 10.89 6.26 -18.54
C PRO A 20 11.25 6.25 -17.05
N ASP A 21 12.53 6.35 -16.70
CA ASP A 21 13.01 6.39 -15.31
C ASP A 21 12.98 7.81 -14.69
N ASP A 22 12.51 8.81 -15.45
CA ASP A 22 12.37 10.18 -14.95
C ASP A 22 11.05 10.38 -14.19
N GLY A 23 11.12 10.25 -12.87
CA GLY A 23 9.97 10.51 -11.99
C GLY A 23 9.38 11.93 -12.14
N GLN A 24 10.15 12.93 -12.58
CA GLN A 24 9.63 14.27 -12.82
C GLN A 24 8.72 14.32 -14.07
N LEU A 25 8.97 13.46 -15.04
CA LEU A 25 8.11 13.33 -16.21
C LEU A 25 6.72 12.86 -15.80
N VAL A 26 6.67 11.82 -14.94
CA VAL A 26 5.42 11.25 -14.43
C VAL A 26 4.67 12.26 -13.57
N THR A 27 5.34 12.92 -12.62
CA THR A 27 4.68 13.89 -11.74
C THR A 27 4.15 15.10 -12.51
N ARG A 28 4.88 15.57 -13.53
CA ARG A 28 4.38 16.63 -14.42
C ARG A 28 3.13 16.18 -15.19
N ALA A 29 3.15 14.98 -15.79
CA ALA A 29 1.99 14.44 -16.48
C ALA A 29 0.80 14.27 -15.53
N ALA A 30 1.01 13.83 -14.30
CA ALA A 30 -0.03 13.73 -13.28
C ALA A 30 -0.64 15.09 -12.95
N THR A 31 0.20 16.12 -12.75
CA THR A 31 -0.26 17.52 -12.52
C THR A 31 -1.09 18.05 -13.69
N GLU A 32 -0.59 17.88 -14.93
CA GLU A 32 -1.25 18.36 -16.14
C GLU A 32 -2.62 17.69 -16.38
N ASN A 33 -2.82 16.48 -15.85
CA ASN A 33 -4.06 15.72 -15.99
C ASN A 33 -4.91 15.71 -14.71
N GLY A 34 -4.55 16.47 -13.68
CA GLY A 34 -5.34 16.61 -12.45
C GLY A 34 -5.44 15.33 -11.64
N CYS A 35 -4.38 14.49 -11.63
CA CYS A 35 -4.34 13.28 -10.84
C CYS A 35 -4.00 13.59 -9.38
N ASP A 36 -4.59 12.84 -8.45
CA ASP A 36 -4.31 12.92 -7.01
C ASP A 36 -3.42 11.75 -6.53
N LEU A 37 -3.43 10.65 -7.27
CA LEU A 37 -2.74 9.40 -6.95
C LEU A 37 -1.90 8.94 -8.15
N ILE A 38 -0.69 8.47 -7.88
CA ILE A 38 0.17 7.78 -8.84
C ILE A 38 0.28 6.31 -8.43
N VAL A 39 -0.10 5.40 -9.32
CA VAL A 39 0.13 3.96 -9.14
C VAL A 39 1.24 3.53 -10.08
N THR A 40 2.26 2.85 -9.56
CA THR A 40 3.42 2.39 -10.34
C THR A 40 3.78 0.95 -10.01
N PRO A 41 4.34 0.18 -10.94
CA PRO A 41 4.86 -1.14 -10.63
C PRO A 41 5.92 -1.10 -9.52
N TYR A 42 6.00 -2.20 -8.78
CA TYR A 42 7.06 -2.41 -7.79
C TYR A 42 8.38 -2.68 -8.49
N GLU A 43 9.32 -1.79 -8.31
CA GLU A 43 10.67 -1.91 -8.87
C GLU A 43 11.71 -1.82 -7.78
N THR A 44 12.61 -2.80 -7.76
CA THR A 44 13.77 -2.82 -6.87
C THR A 44 15.08 -2.80 -7.65
N ALA A 45 16.07 -2.15 -7.09
CA ALA A 45 17.46 -2.19 -7.55
C ALA A 45 18.33 -2.47 -6.32
N ASP A 46 19.13 -3.54 -6.36
CA ASP A 46 20.00 -3.97 -5.27
C ASP A 46 19.25 -4.15 -3.92
N GLY A 47 18.06 -4.74 -3.93
CA GLY A 47 17.22 -4.96 -2.75
C GLY A 47 16.65 -3.68 -2.13
N LYS A 48 16.60 -2.58 -2.89
CA LYS A 48 16.02 -1.28 -2.47
C LYS A 48 15.05 -0.81 -3.53
N LEU A 49 14.08 0.01 -3.13
CA LEU A 49 13.23 0.69 -4.09
C LEU A 49 14.07 1.47 -5.11
N SER A 50 13.69 1.37 -6.39
CA SER A 50 14.39 2.03 -7.49
C SER A 50 14.52 3.55 -7.25
N GLN A 51 15.44 4.21 -7.94
CA GLN A 51 15.58 5.66 -7.85
C GLN A 51 14.32 6.37 -8.36
N PHE A 52 13.67 5.80 -9.35
CA PHE A 52 12.40 6.27 -9.88
C PHE A 52 11.32 6.30 -8.78
N VAL A 53 11.05 5.18 -8.10
CA VAL A 53 10.07 5.12 -7.00
C VAL A 53 10.40 6.11 -5.88
N ARG A 54 11.68 6.22 -5.50
CA ARG A 54 12.10 7.19 -4.47
C ARG A 54 11.86 8.64 -4.86
N ARG A 55 11.94 8.98 -6.15
CA ARG A 55 11.60 10.31 -6.66
C ARG A 55 10.11 10.56 -6.60
N LEU A 56 9.28 9.56 -6.93
CA LEU A 56 7.83 9.67 -6.77
C LEU A 56 7.44 9.90 -5.31
N PHE A 57 8.05 9.19 -4.35
CA PHE A 57 7.82 9.39 -2.91
C PHE A 57 8.28 10.76 -2.39
N ALA A 58 9.11 11.47 -3.12
CA ALA A 58 9.52 12.84 -2.80
C ALA A 58 8.66 13.90 -3.48
N SER A 59 7.64 13.50 -4.23
CA SER A 59 6.70 14.39 -4.91
C SER A 59 5.55 14.82 -3.99
N GLU A 60 4.64 15.62 -4.53
CA GLU A 60 3.42 16.10 -3.88
C GLU A 60 2.19 15.23 -4.17
N PHE A 61 2.39 13.99 -4.54
CA PHE A 61 1.33 13.03 -4.85
C PHE A 61 1.30 11.90 -3.84
N ASP A 62 0.11 11.40 -3.58
CA ASP A 62 -0.02 10.08 -3.02
C ASP A 62 0.48 9.05 -4.04
N VAL A 63 1.28 8.10 -3.58
CA VAL A 63 1.90 7.11 -4.46
C VAL A 63 1.64 5.71 -3.95
N VAL A 64 1.18 4.83 -4.83
CA VAL A 64 1.08 3.40 -4.57
C VAL A 64 2.06 2.66 -5.46
N VAL A 65 2.97 1.93 -4.85
CA VAL A 65 3.86 1.00 -5.55
C VAL A 65 3.27 -0.39 -5.43
N PHE A 66 2.93 -1.00 -6.56
CA PHE A 66 2.14 -2.22 -6.60
C PHE A 66 2.87 -3.38 -7.27
N ARG A 67 2.87 -4.56 -6.62
CA ARG A 67 3.26 -5.84 -7.18
C ARG A 67 2.08 -6.78 -7.13
N GLY A 68 1.50 -7.08 -8.27
CA GLY A 68 0.40 -8.03 -8.43
C GLY A 68 0.84 -9.29 -9.15
N SER A 69 0.21 -10.40 -8.81
CA SER A 69 0.34 -11.66 -9.53
C SER A 69 -0.34 -11.56 -10.89
N GLU A 70 0.27 -12.18 -11.90
CA GLU A 70 -0.23 -12.15 -13.27
C GLU A 70 -1.65 -12.76 -13.36
N GLY A 71 -2.59 -12.01 -13.91
CA GLY A 71 -3.99 -12.46 -14.11
C GLY A 71 -4.89 -12.35 -12.87
N ARG A 72 -4.45 -11.78 -11.77
CA ARG A 72 -5.31 -11.49 -10.63
C ARG A 72 -6.03 -10.15 -10.83
N GLU A 73 -7.36 -10.17 -10.79
CA GLU A 73 -8.21 -9.00 -11.01
C GLU A 73 -9.01 -8.57 -9.77
N SER A 74 -9.00 -9.39 -8.70
CA SER A 74 -9.69 -9.09 -7.44
C SER A 74 -8.98 -9.73 -6.25
N TRP A 75 -9.20 -9.19 -5.07
CA TRP A 75 -8.62 -9.65 -3.82
C TRP A 75 -9.72 -9.91 -2.79
N ASP A 76 -9.79 -11.16 -2.31
CA ASP A 76 -10.79 -11.57 -1.33
C ASP A 76 -10.32 -11.37 0.11
N ARG A 77 -9.00 -11.37 0.34
CA ARG A 77 -8.40 -11.24 1.67
C ARG A 77 -7.27 -10.23 1.62
N ILE A 78 -7.54 -9.05 2.16
CA ILE A 78 -6.57 -7.96 2.21
C ILE A 78 -6.08 -7.77 3.65
N PHE A 79 -4.78 -7.59 3.82
CA PHE A 79 -4.12 -7.35 5.09
C PHE A 79 -3.51 -5.95 5.14
N VAL A 80 -3.86 -5.17 6.19
CA VAL A 80 -3.43 -3.78 6.33
C VAL A 80 -2.87 -3.54 7.73
N PRO A 81 -1.55 -3.70 7.93
CA PRO A 81 -0.92 -3.34 9.19
C PRO A 81 -0.82 -1.82 9.32
N VAL A 82 -1.38 -1.27 10.40
CA VAL A 82 -1.35 0.17 10.71
C VAL A 82 -0.59 0.42 12.00
N LYS A 83 0.19 1.48 12.03
CA LYS A 83 0.93 1.87 13.23
C LYS A 83 0.15 2.86 14.10
N TYR A 84 -0.61 3.75 13.48
CA TYR A 84 -1.49 4.72 14.11
C TYR A 84 -2.54 5.21 13.11
N ALA A 85 -3.68 5.66 13.60
CA ALA A 85 -4.70 6.30 12.79
C ALA A 85 -4.20 7.67 12.29
N GLY A 86 -3.87 7.76 11.02
CA GLY A 86 -3.35 8.98 10.38
C GLY A 86 -3.57 8.92 8.87
N GLY A 87 -3.17 9.97 8.14
CA GLY A 87 -3.39 10.08 6.69
C GLY A 87 -2.97 8.83 5.92
N VAL A 88 -1.77 8.31 6.18
CA VAL A 88 -1.29 7.07 5.54
C VAL A 88 -2.25 5.89 5.78
N ALA A 89 -2.76 5.72 7.00
CA ALA A 89 -3.69 4.63 7.30
C ALA A 89 -5.01 4.79 6.53
N HIS A 90 -5.54 6.01 6.45
CA HIS A 90 -6.75 6.29 5.68
C HIS A 90 -6.53 6.02 4.19
N THR A 91 -5.42 6.50 3.59
CA THR A 91 -5.10 6.20 2.18
C THR A 91 -4.94 4.70 1.93
N MET A 92 -4.31 3.97 2.86
CA MET A 92 -4.19 2.50 2.76
C MET A 92 -5.55 1.81 2.76
N LEU A 93 -6.47 2.25 3.63
CA LEU A 93 -7.80 1.66 3.75
C LEU A 93 -8.72 2.06 2.59
N ASP A 94 -8.66 3.31 2.11
CA ASP A 94 -9.37 3.73 0.91
C ASP A 94 -8.93 2.91 -0.32
N PHE A 95 -7.63 2.65 -0.43
CA PHE A 95 -7.10 1.79 -1.48
C PHE A 95 -7.54 0.32 -1.31
N ALA A 96 -7.54 -0.21 -0.08
CA ALA A 96 -8.03 -1.55 0.22
C ALA A 96 -9.52 -1.70 -0.11
N ASP A 97 -10.34 -0.73 0.29
CA ASP A 97 -11.78 -0.72 0.05
C ASP A 97 -12.11 -0.84 -1.44
N ARG A 98 -11.42 -0.09 -2.28
CA ARG A 98 -11.59 -0.11 -3.75
C ARG A 98 -11.15 -1.41 -4.41
N LEU A 99 -10.23 -2.15 -3.79
CA LEU A 99 -9.68 -3.40 -4.34
C LEU A 99 -10.39 -4.65 -3.80
N THR A 100 -11.05 -4.53 -2.65
CA THR A 100 -11.74 -5.66 -2.03
C THR A 100 -12.92 -6.09 -2.89
N SER A 101 -13.01 -7.39 -3.20
CA SER A 101 -14.17 -7.93 -3.93
C SER A 101 -15.44 -7.82 -3.08
N ASP A 102 -16.62 -7.91 -3.71
CA ASP A 102 -17.93 -7.85 -3.02
C ASP A 102 -18.09 -8.84 -1.87
N ARG A 103 -17.33 -9.93 -1.88
CA ARG A 103 -17.32 -10.98 -0.86
C ARG A 103 -16.03 -10.99 -0.04
N GLY A 104 -15.14 -10.09 -0.35
CA GLY A 104 -13.83 -9.98 0.26
C GLY A 104 -13.89 -9.42 1.67
N ARG A 105 -12.75 -9.50 2.35
CA ARG A 105 -12.56 -9.00 3.71
C ARG A 105 -11.22 -8.30 3.81
N THR A 106 -11.23 -7.13 4.40
CA THR A 106 -10.02 -6.42 4.77
C THR A 106 -9.80 -6.52 6.27
N THR A 107 -8.62 -7.02 6.64
CA THR A 107 -8.18 -7.11 8.05
C THR A 107 -7.21 -5.98 8.33
N ILE A 108 -7.58 -5.09 9.25
CA ILE A 108 -6.70 -4.05 9.79
C ILE A 108 -6.02 -4.60 11.03
N CYS A 109 -4.71 -4.50 11.13
CA CYS A 109 -4.03 -4.93 12.33
C CYS A 109 -3.10 -3.86 12.90
N HIS A 110 -2.93 -3.91 14.24
CA HIS A 110 -1.95 -3.13 14.97
C HIS A 110 -1.09 -4.06 15.84
N SER A 111 0.22 -3.82 15.83
CA SER A 111 1.19 -4.55 16.65
C SER A 111 1.44 -3.77 17.94
N ILE A 112 1.34 -4.46 19.08
CA ILE A 112 1.66 -3.91 20.38
C ILE A 112 2.96 -4.51 20.92
N ASP A 113 3.68 -3.75 21.72
CA ASP A 113 4.91 -4.20 22.38
C ASP A 113 4.61 -4.76 23.80
N ALA A 114 3.45 -4.41 24.35
CA ALA A 114 3.05 -4.84 25.70
C ALA A 114 1.51 -4.94 25.84
N GLU A 115 1.04 -5.91 26.60
CA GLU A 115 -0.40 -6.20 26.77
C GLU A 115 -1.21 -5.00 27.31
N HIS A 116 -0.59 -4.11 28.08
CA HIS A 116 -1.29 -2.92 28.60
C HIS A 116 -1.70 -1.91 27.50
N GLU A 117 -1.13 -2.00 26.29
CA GLU A 117 -1.44 -1.16 25.12
C GLU A 117 -2.66 -1.67 24.34
N ARG A 118 -3.07 -2.93 24.57
CA ARG A 118 -4.12 -3.61 23.79
C ARG A 118 -5.40 -2.80 23.70
N ARG A 119 -5.89 -2.31 24.82
CA ARG A 119 -7.16 -1.57 24.89
C ARG A 119 -7.13 -0.28 24.07
N GLU A 120 -6.01 0.43 24.09
CA GLU A 120 -5.82 1.65 23.31
C GLU A 120 -5.71 1.32 21.82
N ALA A 121 -5.01 0.25 21.47
CA ALA A 121 -4.89 -0.24 20.12
C ALA A 121 -6.24 -0.70 19.53
N GLU A 122 -7.05 -1.42 20.31
CA GLU A 122 -8.41 -1.83 19.92
C GLU A 122 -9.30 -0.62 19.67
N ALA A 123 -9.27 0.38 20.54
CA ALA A 123 -10.03 1.62 20.37
C ALA A 123 -9.59 2.38 19.12
N MET A 124 -8.28 2.52 18.90
CA MET A 124 -7.72 3.18 17.71
C MET A 124 -8.14 2.48 16.43
N LEU A 125 -8.12 1.14 16.39
CA LEU A 125 -8.55 0.38 15.20
C LEU A 125 -10.06 0.49 14.98
N ALA A 126 -10.87 0.50 16.04
CA ALA A 126 -12.31 0.68 15.94
C ALA A 126 -12.66 2.07 15.40
N ASP A 127 -12.07 3.12 15.98
CA ASP A 127 -12.27 4.50 15.53
C ASP A 127 -11.86 4.68 14.05
N LEU A 128 -10.75 4.05 13.63
CA LEU A 128 -10.30 4.09 12.25
C LEU A 128 -11.27 3.36 11.32
N ALA A 129 -11.77 2.18 11.70
CA ALA A 129 -12.72 1.41 10.91
C ALA A 129 -14.07 2.14 10.76
N GLU A 130 -14.54 2.85 11.79
CA GLU A 130 -15.79 3.62 11.76
C GLU A 130 -15.77 4.81 10.77
N THR A 131 -14.60 5.21 10.28
CA THR A 131 -14.50 6.29 9.28
C THR A 131 -14.87 5.85 7.87
N PHE A 132 -15.12 4.55 7.65
CA PHE A 132 -15.47 3.96 6.35
C PHE A 132 -16.84 3.30 6.41
N ASP A 133 -17.54 3.27 5.29
CA ASP A 133 -18.84 2.58 5.16
C ASP A 133 -18.69 1.05 5.11
N GLN A 134 -17.54 0.56 4.66
CA GLN A 134 -17.23 -0.86 4.61
C GLN A 134 -16.85 -1.40 5.99
N ALA A 135 -17.28 -2.63 6.28
CA ALA A 135 -16.89 -3.32 7.50
C ALA A 135 -15.48 -3.92 7.38
N PHE A 136 -14.59 -3.53 8.29
CA PHE A 136 -13.24 -4.09 8.43
C PHE A 136 -13.16 -5.06 9.61
N GLU A 137 -12.37 -6.12 9.45
CA GLU A 137 -11.95 -6.94 10.59
C GLU A 137 -10.76 -6.25 11.28
N THR A 138 -10.82 -6.10 12.61
CA THR A 138 -9.72 -5.50 13.38
C THR A 138 -8.99 -6.54 14.22
N ARG A 139 -7.67 -6.48 14.27
CA ARG A 139 -6.83 -7.38 15.07
C ARG A 139 -5.70 -6.61 15.77
N VAL A 140 -5.52 -6.87 17.06
CA VAL A 140 -4.34 -6.45 17.81
C VAL A 140 -3.44 -7.65 18.01
N LEU A 141 -2.19 -7.54 17.61
CA LEU A 141 -1.20 -8.62 17.59
C LEU A 141 -0.04 -8.27 18.54
N ASP A 142 0.33 -9.27 19.36
CA ASP A 142 1.49 -9.20 20.27
C ASP A 142 2.71 -9.84 19.58
N ALA A 143 3.13 -9.21 18.48
CA ALA A 143 4.29 -9.63 17.71
C ALA A 143 4.81 -8.44 16.88
N PRO A 144 6.12 -8.35 16.62
CA PRO A 144 6.68 -7.33 15.74
C PRO A 144 6.12 -7.42 14.31
N ILE A 145 5.90 -6.28 13.66
CA ILE A 145 5.35 -6.23 12.29
C ILE A 145 6.08 -7.15 11.29
N PRO A 146 7.42 -7.28 11.27
CA PRO A 146 8.08 -8.23 10.36
C PRO A 146 7.66 -9.68 10.57
N GLU A 147 7.47 -10.10 11.82
CA GLU A 147 6.99 -11.44 12.16
C GLU A 147 5.52 -11.61 11.75
N VAL A 148 4.69 -10.64 12.07
CA VAL A 148 3.28 -10.58 11.63
C VAL A 148 3.17 -10.69 10.11
N LEU A 149 4.00 -9.98 9.36
CA LEU A 149 4.00 -10.06 7.89
C LEU A 149 4.41 -11.45 7.42
N SER A 150 5.51 -12.02 7.93
CA SER A 150 5.99 -13.34 7.50
C SER A 150 5.00 -14.46 7.78
N GLU A 151 4.27 -14.40 8.89
CA GLU A 151 3.31 -15.44 9.27
C GLU A 151 1.97 -15.30 8.56
N ASN A 152 1.59 -14.10 8.15
CA ASN A 152 0.25 -13.82 7.65
C ASN A 152 0.18 -13.65 6.13
N THR A 153 1.27 -13.28 5.43
CA THR A 153 1.23 -13.07 3.97
C THR A 153 0.69 -14.28 3.19
N ALA A 154 0.98 -15.50 3.63
CA ALA A 154 0.46 -16.71 3.01
C ALA A 154 -1.07 -16.91 3.17
N GLN A 155 -1.72 -16.17 4.08
CA GLN A 155 -3.15 -16.26 4.34
C GLN A 155 -3.95 -15.18 3.61
N TYR A 156 -3.27 -14.19 3.02
CA TYR A 156 -3.88 -13.05 2.36
C TYR A 156 -3.51 -13.00 0.88
N ASP A 157 -4.38 -12.42 0.10
CA ASP A 157 -4.18 -12.26 -1.33
C ASP A 157 -3.41 -10.97 -1.65
N LEU A 158 -3.59 -9.95 -0.80
CA LEU A 158 -2.91 -8.66 -0.89
C LEU A 158 -2.51 -8.16 0.51
N THR A 159 -1.29 -7.66 0.63
CA THR A 159 -0.82 -6.94 1.81
C THR A 159 -0.52 -5.48 1.44
N ILE A 160 -1.14 -4.53 2.16
CA ILE A 160 -0.95 -3.10 1.95
C ILE A 160 -0.16 -2.52 3.12
N VAL A 161 1.02 -1.99 2.86
CA VAL A 161 1.91 -1.40 3.86
C VAL A 161 2.10 0.10 3.62
N GLY A 162 2.12 0.88 4.69
CA GLY A 162 2.37 2.32 4.61
C GLY A 162 3.86 2.65 4.64
N SER A 163 4.26 3.62 3.82
CA SER A 163 5.54 4.29 3.95
C SER A 163 5.32 5.67 4.60
N SER A 164 5.97 5.96 5.72
CA SER A 164 5.84 7.29 6.34
C SER A 164 6.77 8.29 5.69
N SER A 165 6.26 9.51 5.43
CA SER A 165 7.03 10.67 4.95
C SER A 165 8.10 11.15 5.95
N LYS A 166 7.98 10.79 7.23
CA LYS A 166 9.02 11.08 8.22
C LYS A 166 10.23 10.19 7.97
N ARG A 167 11.29 10.77 7.43
CA ARG A 167 12.60 10.22 7.03
C ARG A 167 13.16 9.04 7.84
N THR A 168 12.61 8.73 9.00
CA THR A 168 13.09 7.67 9.89
C THR A 168 12.54 6.29 9.54
N PHE A 169 11.40 6.18 8.83
CA PHE A 169 10.77 4.89 8.54
C PHE A 169 11.13 4.34 7.16
N VAL A 170 11.19 5.21 6.14
CA VAL A 170 11.64 4.81 4.79
C VAL A 170 13.07 4.25 4.83
N SER A 171 13.96 4.79 5.69
CA SER A 171 15.33 4.28 5.84
C SER A 171 15.48 3.06 6.75
N ARG A 172 14.46 2.73 7.58
CA ARG A 172 14.48 1.55 8.46
C ARG A 172 13.49 0.46 8.07
N ALA A 173 12.33 0.80 7.50
CA ALA A 173 11.39 -0.16 6.93
C ALA A 173 11.80 -0.64 5.52
N ILE A 174 12.67 0.11 4.84
CA ILE A 174 13.35 -0.31 3.60
C ILE A 174 14.66 -1.06 3.93
N ARG A 175 14.86 -1.51 5.15
CA ARG A 175 15.94 -2.46 5.42
C ARG A 175 15.48 -3.89 5.16
N PRO A 176 16.35 -4.68 4.53
CA PRO A 176 16.10 -5.95 3.84
C PRO A 176 15.14 -6.95 4.48
N PRO A 177 15.04 -7.14 5.81
CA PRO A 177 14.25 -8.28 6.28
C PRO A 177 12.76 -8.23 5.93
N THR A 178 12.17 -7.03 5.85
CA THR A 178 10.73 -6.90 5.56
C THR A 178 10.43 -7.07 4.07
N PHE A 179 11.30 -6.56 3.20
CA PHE A 179 11.11 -6.65 1.75
C PHE A 179 11.59 -7.99 1.18
N GLU A 180 12.70 -8.55 1.68
CA GLU A 180 13.15 -9.89 1.28
C GLU A 180 12.11 -10.95 1.66
N GLN A 181 11.43 -10.82 2.80
CA GLN A 181 10.34 -11.71 3.20
C GLN A 181 9.08 -11.52 2.35
N LEU A 182 8.82 -10.30 1.87
CA LEU A 182 7.70 -10.02 0.97
C LEU A 182 8.02 -10.44 -0.47
N ASP A 183 9.28 -10.37 -0.91
CA ASP A 183 9.69 -10.77 -2.25
C ASP A 183 9.49 -12.28 -2.51
N ASP A 184 9.63 -13.11 -1.47
CA ASP A 184 9.44 -14.57 -1.54
C ASP A 184 7.98 -15.01 -1.35
N SER A 185 7.04 -14.07 -1.12
CA SER A 185 5.63 -14.41 -0.89
C SER A 185 4.80 -14.42 -2.17
N ASP A 186 3.88 -15.39 -2.27
CA ASP A 186 2.85 -15.44 -3.34
C ASP A 186 1.75 -14.37 -3.15
N CYS A 187 1.84 -13.56 -2.12
CA CYS A 187 0.92 -12.48 -1.81
C CYS A 187 1.25 -11.23 -2.64
N ASP A 188 0.23 -10.60 -3.21
CA ASP A 188 0.39 -9.30 -3.84
C ASP A 188 0.72 -8.23 -2.80
N ILE A 189 1.43 -7.18 -3.21
CA ILE A 189 1.93 -6.15 -2.28
C ILE A 189 1.62 -4.77 -2.83
N ALA A 190 1.10 -3.90 -1.97
CA ALA A 190 0.99 -2.47 -2.22
C ALA A 190 1.76 -1.70 -1.14
N ILE A 191 2.59 -0.76 -1.55
CA ILE A 191 3.26 0.19 -0.66
C ILE A 191 2.62 1.55 -0.90
N VAL A 192 1.93 2.06 0.10
CA VAL A 192 1.24 3.36 0.05
C VAL A 192 2.09 4.43 0.70
N HIS A 193 2.37 5.49 -0.06
CA HIS A 193 2.98 6.72 0.42
C HIS A 193 1.95 7.84 0.36
N HIS A 194 1.76 8.53 1.49
CA HIS A 194 0.86 9.67 1.63
C HIS A 194 1.69 10.91 2.00
N ILE A 195 1.38 12.05 1.39
CA ILE A 195 2.02 13.36 1.60
C ILE A 195 1.57 14.03 2.90
#